data_0fe04797c08e0b19bea8ab8365800536
#
_entry.id   0fe04797c08e0b19bea8ab8365800536
#
_cell.length_a   1.000
_cell.length_b   1.000
_cell.length_c   1.000
_cell.angle_alpha   90.00
_cell.angle_beta   90.00
_cell.angle_gamma   90.00
#
_symmetry.space_group_name_H-M   'P 1'
#
loop_
_entity.id
_entity.type
_entity.pdbx_description
1 polymer ?
#
loop_
_entity_poly.entity_id
_entity_poly.type
_entity_poly.pdbx_seq_one_letter_code
_entity_poly.pdbx_strand_id
1 'polypeptide(L)'
;MSMPNAAMRYAPEFQVRLQGELVPAALRASISSVNYQTGLEGADRVELSIFNENLRWLDHSLLRLDNDLKISMGYAPDPLRQMFVGEIVALAPTFPASGTPMISVSAQDRRYRMQRGSKTRWFALHTKCLGNFPLPDVAVAGLVSGENGLMPIMDPIGAALSIVIGGVEAAVSFSDPDARQKMIRRQSGESDYDFLRRVSAENGWEMVMDHQGPMGGRRLHFLSMADHLTPEVTLRYGQSLVDFTPRISNVGQVAQVAVNFWVPALNMEFLVAAGWDWDRSALTLDIVPGYGSSLLTAQKDNNKNPVMILNEPLTSETAPRVLVTKLLAKLNNRLTGSGRCVGDPRIQAGTVMRIEGVGQQFGGLYRVTSATHSIDSGGYQTSFEMRKEVWFGSVPLLEQGAVKVDIAGQTLRIGRP
;
A
#
# COMPACT_ATOMS: atom_id res chain seq x y z
N MET A 1 0.82 25.45 19.11
CA MET A 1 1.59 24.32 19.66
C MET A 1 3.05 24.52 19.27
N SER A 2 3.93 24.79 20.25
CA SER A 2 5.36 24.98 20.02
C SER A 2 5.97 23.68 19.50
N MET A 3 6.70 23.76 18.38
CA MET A 3 7.52 22.66 17.91
C MET A 3 8.46 22.22 19.04
N PRO A 4 8.53 20.93 19.37
CA PRO A 4 9.59 20.48 20.24
C PRO A 4 10.93 20.81 19.57
N ASN A 5 11.81 21.41 20.33
CA ASN A 5 13.13 21.88 19.90
C ASN A 5 13.85 20.80 19.06
N ALA A 6 14.01 21.06 17.76
CA ALA A 6 14.79 20.21 16.85
C ALA A 6 16.30 20.15 17.23
N ALA A 7 16.68 20.83 18.31
CA ALA A 7 18.08 21.05 18.71
C ALA A 7 18.68 19.95 19.57
N MET A 8 17.97 18.84 19.89
CA MET A 8 18.48 17.82 20.82
C MET A 8 18.45 16.37 20.32
N ARG A 9 18.50 16.15 19.02
CA ARG A 9 18.69 14.79 18.47
C ARG A 9 20.18 14.56 18.25
N TYR A 10 20.88 14.07 19.27
CA TYR A 10 22.35 14.08 19.25
C TYR A 10 23.01 12.81 18.73
N ALA A 11 22.40 11.65 18.89
CA ALA A 11 23.02 10.41 18.47
C ALA A 11 22.00 9.46 17.84
N PRO A 12 22.19 9.09 16.56
CA PRO A 12 21.46 7.98 15.97
C PRO A 12 21.68 6.72 16.81
N GLU A 13 20.60 6.04 17.14
CA GLU A 13 20.63 4.84 17.96
C GLU A 13 19.71 3.78 17.37
N PHE A 14 20.11 2.52 17.48
CA PHE A 14 19.29 1.38 17.15
C PHE A 14 19.40 0.29 18.21
N GLN A 15 18.35 -0.47 18.35
CA GLN A 15 18.27 -1.60 19.24
C GLN A 15 17.86 -2.84 18.46
N VAL A 16 18.59 -3.92 18.66
CA VAL A 16 18.31 -5.24 18.08
C VAL A 16 17.90 -6.20 19.17
N ARG A 17 16.80 -6.92 18.94
CA ARG A 17 16.37 -8.03 19.78
C ARG A 17 16.29 -9.28 18.94
N LEU A 18 16.82 -10.38 19.47
CA LEU A 18 16.74 -11.71 18.88
C LEU A 18 16.04 -12.63 19.89
N GLN A 19 15.05 -13.39 19.43
CA GLN A 19 14.24 -14.27 20.27
C GLN A 19 13.62 -13.56 21.49
N GLY A 20 13.26 -12.27 21.32
CA GLY A 20 12.68 -11.43 22.37
C GLY A 20 13.69 -10.75 23.30
N GLU A 21 14.95 -11.21 23.34
CA GLU A 21 15.99 -10.68 24.21
C GLU A 21 16.88 -9.66 23.49
N LEU A 22 17.40 -8.71 24.23
CA LEU A 22 18.43 -7.79 23.71
C LEU A 22 19.68 -8.55 23.31
N VAL A 23 20.23 -8.22 22.16
CA VAL A 23 21.51 -8.81 21.74
C VAL A 23 22.62 -8.42 22.72
N PRO A 24 23.59 -9.33 22.99
CA PRO A 24 24.74 -9.03 23.83
C PRO A 24 25.47 -7.79 23.33
N ALA A 25 26.05 -7.01 24.26
CA ALA A 25 26.80 -5.79 23.94
C ALA A 25 27.91 -6.03 22.90
N ALA A 26 28.59 -7.19 22.98
CA ALA A 26 29.61 -7.58 22.01
C ALA A 26 29.04 -7.77 20.60
N LEU A 27 27.86 -8.38 20.44
CA LEU A 27 27.20 -8.52 19.15
C LEU A 27 26.72 -7.15 18.65
N ARG A 28 26.11 -6.34 19.55
CA ARG A 28 25.69 -4.98 19.22
C ARG A 28 26.86 -4.13 18.69
N ALA A 29 28.04 -4.20 19.33
CA ALA A 29 29.23 -3.50 18.88
C ALA A 29 29.81 -4.02 17.55
N SER A 30 29.51 -5.26 17.18
CA SER A 30 29.95 -5.84 15.90
C SER A 30 29.03 -5.47 14.74
N ILE A 31 27.82 -4.95 14.98
CA ILE A 31 26.91 -4.50 13.92
C ILE A 31 27.40 -3.18 13.35
N SER A 32 27.82 -3.19 12.10
CA SER A 32 28.36 -2.03 11.39
C SER A 32 27.28 -1.19 10.70
N SER A 33 26.22 -1.85 10.24
CA SER A 33 25.10 -1.16 9.60
C SER A 33 23.79 -1.90 9.79
N VAL A 34 22.71 -1.12 9.82
CA VAL A 34 21.33 -1.59 9.83
C VAL A 34 20.60 -0.91 8.68
N ASN A 35 20.04 -1.69 7.79
CA ASN A 35 19.24 -1.22 6.66
C ASN A 35 17.85 -1.84 6.76
N TYR A 36 16.82 -1.01 6.91
CA TYR A 36 15.41 -1.41 6.94
C TYR A 36 14.67 -0.84 5.74
N GLN A 37 14.02 -1.71 4.99
CA GLN A 37 13.21 -1.37 3.83
C GLN A 37 11.76 -1.73 4.09
N THR A 38 10.85 -0.79 3.88
CA THR A 38 9.40 -0.97 3.94
C THR A 38 8.77 -0.57 2.62
N GLY A 39 7.72 -1.26 2.21
CA GLY A 39 7.05 -1.00 0.94
C GLY A 39 5.60 -1.45 0.93
N LEU A 40 4.81 -0.84 0.03
CA LEU A 40 3.42 -1.26 -0.23
C LEU A 40 3.38 -2.61 -0.95
N GLU A 41 4.47 -2.96 -1.63
CA GLU A 41 4.62 -4.23 -2.33
C GLU A 41 5.70 -5.09 -1.67
N GLY A 42 5.42 -6.38 -1.52
CA GLY A 42 6.35 -7.35 -0.93
C GLY A 42 6.35 -7.34 0.60
N ALA A 43 7.25 -8.11 1.17
CA ALA A 43 7.50 -8.15 2.61
C ALA A 43 8.56 -7.09 2.98
N ASP A 44 8.38 -6.46 4.14
CA ASP A 44 9.39 -5.58 4.69
C ASP A 44 10.65 -6.36 5.02
N ARG A 45 11.80 -5.71 4.83
CA ARG A 45 13.11 -6.36 4.90
C ARG A 45 14.07 -5.59 5.78
N VAL A 46 14.83 -6.32 6.56
CA VAL A 46 15.98 -5.79 7.30
C VAL A 46 17.24 -6.50 6.86
N GLU A 47 18.31 -5.74 6.73
CA GLU A 47 19.65 -6.23 6.49
C GLU A 47 20.60 -5.68 7.58
N LEU A 48 21.29 -6.60 8.28
CA LEU A 48 22.31 -6.26 9.27
C LEU A 48 23.67 -6.69 8.74
N SER A 49 24.64 -5.78 8.73
CA SER A 49 26.04 -6.14 8.46
C SER A 49 26.80 -6.27 9.78
N ILE A 50 27.43 -7.42 10.01
CA ILE A 50 28.08 -7.77 11.27
C ILE A 50 29.54 -8.09 11.00
N PHE A 51 30.46 -7.40 11.66
CA PHE A 51 31.87 -7.79 11.68
C PHE A 51 32.03 -9.10 12.45
N ASN A 52 32.71 -10.06 11.85
CA ASN A 52 32.85 -11.40 12.39
C ASN A 52 34.33 -11.75 12.72
N GLU A 53 34.90 -10.93 13.55
CA GLU A 53 36.27 -11.15 14.04
C GLU A 53 36.40 -12.52 14.70
N ASN A 54 37.46 -13.25 14.35
CA ASN A 54 37.72 -14.59 14.83
C ASN A 54 36.55 -15.59 14.60
N LEU A 55 35.68 -15.32 13.65
CA LEU A 55 34.53 -16.14 13.25
C LEU A 55 33.53 -16.44 14.40
N ARG A 56 33.57 -15.63 15.48
CA ARG A 56 32.77 -15.89 16.70
C ARG A 56 31.25 -15.87 16.53
N TRP A 57 30.75 -15.23 15.48
CA TRP A 57 29.32 -15.11 15.23
C TRP A 57 28.81 -16.11 14.19
N LEU A 58 29.71 -16.86 13.49
CA LEU A 58 29.36 -17.72 12.36
C LEU A 58 28.34 -18.79 12.74
N ASP A 59 28.58 -19.48 13.86
CA ASP A 59 27.72 -20.58 14.34
C ASP A 59 26.94 -20.21 15.60
N HIS A 60 26.79 -18.93 15.85
CA HIS A 60 26.14 -18.46 17.08
C HIS A 60 24.64 -18.76 17.04
N SER A 61 24.09 -19.28 18.14
CA SER A 61 22.69 -19.72 18.25
C SER A 61 21.67 -18.61 18.01
N LEU A 62 22.03 -17.36 18.24
CA LEU A 62 21.18 -16.19 17.99
C LEU A 62 21.03 -15.89 16.48
N LEU A 63 22.05 -16.23 15.67
CA LEU A 63 22.06 -15.99 14.21
C LEU A 63 21.70 -17.28 13.47
N ARG A 64 20.47 -17.75 13.63
CA ARG A 64 19.94 -18.91 12.93
C ARG A 64 18.70 -18.51 12.11
N LEU A 65 18.47 -19.25 11.04
CA LEU A 65 17.24 -19.11 10.25
C LEU A 65 16.01 -19.32 11.13
N ASP A 66 14.94 -18.62 10.78
CA ASP A 66 13.65 -18.62 11.47
C ASP A 66 13.67 -18.01 12.90
N ASN A 67 14.82 -17.50 13.39
CA ASN A 67 14.86 -16.77 14.64
C ASN A 67 14.12 -15.42 14.50
N ASP A 68 13.32 -15.08 15.52
CA ASP A 68 12.64 -13.78 15.60
C ASP A 68 13.65 -12.64 15.72
N LEU A 69 13.50 -11.63 14.87
CA LEU A 69 14.29 -10.39 14.88
C LEU A 69 13.37 -9.18 15.05
N LYS A 70 13.73 -8.28 15.99
CA LYS A 70 13.09 -6.98 16.17
C LYS A 70 14.13 -5.87 16.10
N ILE A 71 13.80 -4.81 15.36
CA ILE A 71 14.64 -3.62 15.22
C ILE A 71 13.85 -2.41 15.70
N SER A 72 14.49 -1.60 16.53
CA SER A 72 14.01 -0.27 16.88
C SER A 72 15.07 0.75 16.48
N MET A 73 14.64 1.89 15.94
CA MET A 73 15.53 2.98 15.49
C MET A 73 15.06 4.32 16.01
N GLY A 74 15.95 5.26 16.11
CA GLY A 74 15.65 6.62 16.54
C GLY A 74 16.91 7.40 16.97
N TYR A 75 16.75 8.23 17.95
CA TYR A 75 17.81 9.08 18.49
C TYR A 75 17.83 9.02 20.01
N ALA A 76 19.01 8.81 20.61
CA ALA A 76 19.18 8.94 22.04
C ALA A 76 19.11 10.43 22.46
N PRO A 77 18.52 10.78 23.62
CA PRO A 77 17.94 9.89 24.64
C PRO A 77 16.46 9.54 24.45
N ASP A 78 15.84 9.91 23.32
CA ASP A 78 14.44 9.65 23.08
C ASP A 78 14.15 8.14 22.99
N PRO A 79 12.92 7.68 23.32
CA PRO A 79 12.55 6.29 23.17
C PRO A 79 12.59 5.88 21.69
N LEU A 80 13.28 4.78 21.39
CA LEU A 80 13.40 4.26 20.05
C LEU A 80 12.05 3.71 19.55
N ARG A 81 11.72 4.02 18.30
CA ARG A 81 10.51 3.48 17.65
C ARG A 81 10.80 2.08 17.13
N GLN A 82 9.92 1.12 17.43
CA GLN A 82 9.99 -0.21 16.85
C GLN A 82 9.67 -0.12 15.35
N MET A 83 10.66 -0.46 14.51
CA MET A 83 10.55 -0.32 13.06
C MET A 83 10.21 -1.63 12.37
N PHE A 84 10.72 -2.73 12.90
CA PHE A 84 10.61 -4.02 12.25
C PHE A 84 10.42 -5.16 13.26
N VAL A 85 9.56 -6.10 12.90
CA VAL A 85 9.39 -7.39 13.55
C VAL A 85 9.24 -8.45 12.47
N GLY A 86 10.14 -9.41 12.47
CA GLY A 86 10.15 -10.47 11.46
C GLY A 86 11.07 -11.62 11.87
N GLU A 87 11.53 -12.36 10.90
CA GLU A 87 12.34 -13.57 11.09
C GLU A 87 13.54 -13.55 10.17
N ILE A 88 14.65 -14.13 10.63
CA ILE A 88 15.87 -14.27 9.84
C ILE A 88 15.58 -15.28 8.72
N VAL A 89 15.74 -14.85 7.47
CA VAL A 89 15.48 -15.67 6.28
C VAL A 89 16.75 -16.05 5.54
N ALA A 90 17.84 -15.31 5.73
CA ALA A 90 19.13 -15.63 5.11
C ALA A 90 20.32 -15.13 5.93
N LEU A 91 21.40 -15.90 5.84
CA LEU A 91 22.72 -15.57 6.39
C LEU A 91 23.74 -15.70 5.26
N ALA A 92 24.52 -14.65 5.03
CA ALA A 92 25.53 -14.62 3.99
C ALA A 92 26.89 -14.23 4.58
N PRO A 93 27.70 -15.17 5.04
CA PRO A 93 29.04 -14.91 5.49
C PRO A 93 29.96 -14.60 4.30
N THR A 94 30.87 -13.63 4.49
CA THR A 94 31.90 -13.27 3.51
C THR A 94 33.27 -13.43 4.14
N PHE A 95 34.16 -14.17 3.45
CA PHE A 95 35.53 -14.45 3.90
C PHE A 95 36.50 -13.81 2.89
N PRO A 96 36.85 -12.53 3.05
CA PRO A 96 37.75 -11.85 2.14
C PRO A 96 39.20 -12.37 2.32
N ALA A 97 39.97 -12.34 1.23
CA ALA A 97 41.38 -12.71 1.29
C ALA A 97 42.21 -11.74 2.17
N SER A 98 41.74 -10.51 2.29
CA SER A 98 42.29 -9.50 3.19
C SER A 98 41.17 -8.69 3.82
N GLY A 99 41.30 -8.37 5.11
CA GLY A 99 40.29 -7.66 5.87
C GLY A 99 39.48 -8.55 6.83
N THR A 100 38.52 -7.94 7.51
CA THR A 100 37.72 -8.63 8.53
C THR A 100 36.57 -9.38 7.87
N PRO A 101 36.36 -10.68 8.18
CA PRO A 101 35.16 -11.41 7.76
C PRO A 101 33.88 -10.71 8.23
N MET A 102 32.83 -10.80 7.45
CA MET A 102 31.54 -10.22 7.75
C MET A 102 30.42 -11.24 7.60
N ILE A 103 29.31 -11.00 8.27
CA ILE A 103 28.07 -11.74 8.07
C ILE A 103 26.98 -10.73 7.74
N SER A 104 26.33 -10.90 6.59
CA SER A 104 25.05 -10.22 6.29
C SER A 104 23.91 -11.09 6.79
N VAL A 105 23.05 -10.52 7.63
CA VAL A 105 21.84 -11.15 8.16
C VAL A 105 20.63 -10.48 7.51
N SER A 106 19.88 -11.23 6.74
CA SER A 106 18.65 -10.75 6.12
C SER A 106 17.43 -11.30 6.87
N ALA A 107 16.50 -10.42 7.23
CA ALA A 107 15.23 -10.78 7.84
C ALA A 107 14.06 -10.19 7.06
N GLN A 108 12.93 -10.87 7.09
CA GLN A 108 11.69 -10.42 6.46
C GLN A 108 10.53 -10.49 7.45
N ASP A 109 9.51 -9.65 7.23
CA ASP A 109 8.27 -9.73 7.99
C ASP A 109 7.48 -11.01 7.63
N ARG A 110 6.45 -11.30 8.39
CA ARG A 110 5.69 -12.56 8.24
C ARG A 110 4.91 -12.69 6.94
N ARG A 111 4.80 -11.62 6.13
CA ARG A 111 4.21 -11.73 4.79
C ARG A 111 4.99 -12.68 3.89
N TYR A 112 6.31 -12.88 4.12
CA TYR A 112 7.11 -13.84 3.36
C TYR A 112 6.60 -15.28 3.49
N ARG A 113 5.98 -15.63 4.64
CA ARG A 113 5.39 -16.95 4.85
C ARG A 113 4.22 -17.19 3.91
N MET A 114 3.45 -16.13 3.60
CA MET A 114 2.33 -16.19 2.67
C MET A 114 2.77 -16.41 1.21
N GLN A 115 4.03 -16.13 0.89
CA GLN A 115 4.62 -16.35 -0.44
C GLN A 115 5.05 -17.80 -0.65
N ARG A 116 5.10 -18.60 0.43
CA ARG A 116 5.51 -20.02 0.36
C ARG A 116 4.37 -20.89 -0.15
N GLY A 117 4.66 -21.65 -1.21
CA GLY A 117 3.73 -22.62 -1.78
C GLY A 117 2.60 -21.97 -2.58
N SER A 118 1.74 -22.83 -3.11
CA SER A 118 0.56 -22.44 -3.88
C SER A 118 -0.64 -23.26 -3.41
N LYS A 119 -1.83 -22.64 -3.47
CA LYS A 119 -3.08 -23.27 -3.06
C LYS A 119 -4.12 -23.17 -4.17
N THR A 120 -5.00 -24.17 -4.22
CA THR A 120 -6.18 -24.16 -5.08
C THR A 120 -7.41 -24.34 -4.21
N ARG A 121 -8.23 -23.31 -4.08
CA ARG A 121 -9.43 -23.30 -3.25
C ARG A 121 -10.39 -22.19 -3.66
N TRP A 122 -11.62 -22.26 -3.20
CA TRP A 122 -12.64 -21.25 -3.40
C TRP A 122 -13.21 -20.81 -2.05
N PHE A 123 -13.68 -19.57 -2.02
CA PHE A 123 -14.20 -18.94 -0.82
C PHE A 123 -15.70 -18.73 -0.94
N ALA A 124 -16.47 -19.72 -0.47
CA ALA A 124 -17.91 -19.70 -0.51
C ALA A 124 -18.52 -20.16 0.80
N LEU A 125 -19.62 -19.56 1.17
CA LEU A 125 -20.47 -20.04 2.26
C LEU A 125 -21.45 -21.07 1.70
N HIS A 126 -21.37 -22.30 2.14
CA HIS A 126 -22.31 -23.34 1.73
C HIS A 126 -23.59 -23.31 2.58
N THR A 127 -24.71 -23.16 1.93
CA THR A 127 -26.02 -23.22 2.56
C THR A 127 -26.84 -24.37 2.00
N LYS A 128 -27.50 -25.14 2.89
CA LYS A 128 -28.30 -26.33 2.48
C LYS A 128 -29.43 -26.01 1.51
N CYS A 129 -30.02 -24.81 1.60
CA CYS A 129 -31.19 -24.43 0.81
C CYS A 129 -30.86 -23.70 -0.49
N LEU A 130 -29.76 -22.96 -0.55
CA LEU A 130 -29.47 -22.01 -1.63
C LEU A 130 -28.13 -22.27 -2.34
N GLY A 131 -27.40 -23.32 -1.90
CA GLY A 131 -26.09 -23.66 -2.47
C GLY A 131 -24.95 -22.79 -1.97
N ASN A 132 -23.96 -22.52 -2.83
CA ASN A 132 -22.77 -21.77 -2.49
C ASN A 132 -22.96 -20.27 -2.73
N PHE A 133 -22.69 -19.45 -1.70
CA PHE A 133 -22.69 -18.00 -1.77
C PHE A 133 -21.26 -17.44 -1.72
N PRO A 134 -20.95 -16.39 -2.49
CA PRO A 134 -19.66 -15.71 -2.38
C PRO A 134 -19.49 -15.11 -0.99
N LEU A 135 -18.28 -15.24 -0.46
CA LEU A 135 -17.89 -14.51 0.75
C LEU A 135 -17.48 -13.09 0.37
N PRO A 136 -17.85 -12.07 1.19
CA PRO A 136 -17.32 -10.72 1.01
C PRO A 136 -15.80 -10.71 1.05
N ASP A 137 -15.17 -9.84 0.26
CA ASP A 137 -13.70 -9.78 0.18
C ASP A 137 -13.02 -9.48 1.52
N VAL A 138 -13.67 -8.71 2.40
CA VAL A 138 -13.21 -8.49 3.79
C VAL A 138 -13.10 -9.81 4.56
N ALA A 139 -14.11 -10.69 4.41
CA ALA A 139 -14.09 -12.00 5.06
C ALA A 139 -13.03 -12.93 4.45
N VAL A 140 -12.85 -12.88 3.13
CA VAL A 140 -11.82 -13.65 2.42
C VAL A 140 -10.43 -13.19 2.88
N ALA A 141 -10.18 -11.88 2.93
CA ALA A 141 -8.93 -11.33 3.44
C ALA A 141 -8.67 -11.71 4.90
N GLY A 142 -9.73 -11.71 5.73
CA GLY A 142 -9.69 -12.14 7.11
C GLY A 142 -9.29 -13.59 7.29
N LEU A 143 -9.91 -14.49 6.54
CA LEU A 143 -9.63 -15.93 6.59
C LEU A 143 -8.20 -16.25 6.17
N VAL A 144 -7.77 -15.73 5.02
CA VAL A 144 -6.42 -16.01 4.50
C VAL A 144 -5.33 -15.41 5.39
N SER A 145 -5.53 -14.20 5.91
CA SER A 145 -4.61 -13.60 6.88
C SER A 145 -4.53 -14.42 8.16
N GLY A 146 -5.69 -14.82 8.71
CA GLY A 146 -5.78 -15.61 9.94
C GLY A 146 -5.09 -16.97 9.83
N GLU A 147 -5.23 -17.69 8.70
CA GLU A 147 -4.54 -18.95 8.45
C GLU A 147 -3.00 -18.80 8.48
N ASN A 148 -2.48 -17.64 8.13
CA ASN A 148 -1.06 -17.32 8.18
C ASN A 148 -0.62 -16.71 9.52
N GLY A 149 -1.50 -16.71 10.54
CA GLY A 149 -1.22 -16.18 11.87
C GLY A 149 -1.15 -14.66 11.92
N LEU A 150 -1.76 -13.97 10.93
CA LEU A 150 -1.84 -12.52 10.85
C LEU A 150 -3.24 -12.06 11.24
N MET A 151 -3.31 -10.93 11.94
CA MET A 151 -4.57 -10.25 12.29
C MET A 151 -4.85 -9.19 11.20
N PRO A 152 -5.91 -9.36 10.40
CA PRO A 152 -6.28 -8.36 9.42
C PRO A 152 -6.88 -7.14 10.12
N ILE A 153 -6.46 -5.95 9.71
CA ILE A 153 -7.04 -4.68 10.13
C ILE A 153 -7.47 -3.97 8.87
N MET A 154 -8.78 -3.71 8.76
CA MET A 154 -9.36 -2.99 7.64
C MET A 154 -9.63 -1.56 8.05
N ASP A 155 -9.29 -0.61 7.17
CA ASP A 155 -9.68 0.77 7.36
C ASP A 155 -11.21 0.92 7.24
N PRO A 156 -11.83 1.79 8.07
CA PRO A 156 -13.29 1.89 8.16
C PRO A 156 -13.97 2.21 6.82
N ILE A 157 -13.39 3.12 6.01
CA ILE A 157 -13.97 3.53 4.72
C ILE A 157 -13.85 2.37 3.71
N GLY A 158 -12.68 1.73 3.64
CA GLY A 158 -12.45 0.58 2.76
C GLY A 158 -13.35 -0.60 3.14
N ALA A 159 -13.54 -0.86 4.43
CA ALA A 159 -14.44 -1.89 4.92
C ALA A 159 -15.90 -1.58 4.57
N ALA A 160 -16.35 -0.34 4.81
CA ALA A 160 -17.73 0.07 4.49
C ALA A 160 -18.03 -0.05 2.99
N LEU A 161 -17.12 0.42 2.14
CA LEU A 161 -17.26 0.31 0.69
C LEU A 161 -17.32 -1.15 0.23
N SER A 162 -16.46 -2.00 0.75
CA SER A 162 -16.47 -3.44 0.44
C SER A 162 -17.76 -4.14 0.90
N ILE A 163 -18.31 -3.75 2.06
CA ILE A 163 -19.59 -4.29 2.55
C ILE A 163 -20.74 -3.84 1.64
N VAL A 164 -20.78 -2.58 1.22
CA VAL A 164 -21.80 -2.07 0.30
C VAL A 164 -21.73 -2.81 -1.03
N ILE A 165 -20.55 -2.93 -1.62
CA ILE A 165 -20.34 -3.66 -2.87
C ILE A 165 -20.74 -5.13 -2.70
N GLY A 166 -20.29 -5.78 -1.62
CA GLY A 166 -20.64 -7.16 -1.31
C GLY A 166 -22.15 -7.36 -1.07
N GLY A 167 -22.83 -6.35 -0.53
CA GLY A 167 -24.30 -6.35 -0.39
C GLY A 167 -25.03 -6.33 -1.73
N VAL A 168 -24.57 -5.51 -2.68
CA VAL A 168 -25.08 -5.47 -4.05
C VAL A 168 -24.81 -6.81 -4.75
N GLU A 169 -23.60 -7.32 -4.65
CA GLU A 169 -23.21 -8.64 -5.18
C GLU A 169 -24.08 -9.77 -4.61
N ALA A 170 -24.34 -9.73 -3.30
CA ALA A 170 -25.22 -10.68 -2.65
C ALA A 170 -26.67 -10.59 -3.18
N ALA A 171 -27.22 -9.37 -3.31
CA ALA A 171 -28.57 -9.17 -3.82
C ALA A 171 -28.74 -9.74 -5.24
N VAL A 172 -27.76 -9.49 -6.12
CA VAL A 172 -27.76 -10.07 -7.48
C VAL A 172 -27.59 -11.58 -7.43
N SER A 173 -26.75 -12.10 -6.53
CA SER A 173 -26.52 -13.54 -6.40
C SER A 173 -27.75 -14.34 -5.93
N PHE A 174 -28.75 -13.67 -5.35
CA PHE A 174 -30.04 -14.31 -5.04
C PHE A 174 -30.90 -14.53 -6.29
N SER A 175 -30.80 -13.64 -7.26
CA SER A 175 -31.65 -13.68 -8.48
C SER A 175 -31.04 -14.50 -9.62
N ASP A 176 -29.69 -14.63 -9.66
CA ASP A 176 -28.98 -15.33 -10.74
C ASP A 176 -27.93 -16.30 -10.19
N PRO A 177 -28.18 -17.64 -10.29
CA PRO A 177 -27.22 -18.66 -9.84
C PRO A 177 -25.90 -18.66 -10.60
N ASP A 178 -25.89 -18.31 -11.89
CA ASP A 178 -24.68 -18.30 -12.72
C ASP A 178 -23.80 -17.09 -12.38
N ALA A 179 -24.40 -15.91 -12.17
CA ALA A 179 -23.71 -14.74 -11.67
C ALA A 179 -23.10 -15.01 -10.29
N ARG A 180 -23.84 -15.64 -9.39
CA ARG A 180 -23.37 -16.05 -8.06
C ARG A 180 -22.09 -16.89 -8.11
N GLN A 181 -22.03 -17.89 -9.02
CA GLN A 181 -20.86 -18.76 -9.13
C GLN A 181 -19.62 -18.02 -9.65
N LYS A 182 -19.82 -17.01 -10.50
CA LYS A 182 -18.73 -16.15 -11.01
C LYS A 182 -18.16 -15.20 -9.95
N MET A 183 -18.97 -14.81 -8.97
CA MET A 183 -18.54 -13.94 -7.86
C MET A 183 -17.74 -14.67 -6.77
N ILE A 184 -17.78 -16.01 -6.74
CA ILE A 184 -17.01 -16.78 -5.76
C ILE A 184 -15.52 -16.59 -6.03
N ARG A 185 -14.81 -16.06 -5.04
CA ARG A 185 -13.36 -15.88 -5.10
C ARG A 185 -12.66 -17.23 -5.20
N ARG A 186 -11.77 -17.34 -6.17
CA ARG A 186 -10.98 -18.55 -6.41
C ARG A 186 -9.49 -18.23 -6.34
N GLN A 187 -8.78 -19.02 -5.58
CA GLN A 187 -7.33 -19.08 -5.60
C GLN A 187 -6.95 -20.32 -6.43
N SER A 188 -6.19 -20.13 -7.51
CA SER A 188 -5.90 -21.20 -8.49
C SER A 188 -4.41 -21.29 -8.73
N GLY A 189 -3.71 -22.12 -7.92
CA GLY A 189 -2.29 -22.37 -8.08
C GLY A 189 -1.40 -21.16 -7.74
N GLU A 190 -1.91 -20.18 -7.02
CA GLU A 190 -1.19 -18.98 -6.59
C GLU A 190 -0.87 -19.03 -5.08
N SER A 191 0.10 -18.23 -4.64
CA SER A 191 0.43 -18.09 -3.23
C SER A 191 -0.68 -17.32 -2.48
N ASP A 192 -0.74 -17.45 -1.14
CA ASP A 192 -1.69 -16.66 -0.34
C ASP A 192 -1.42 -15.16 -0.47
N TYR A 193 -0.16 -14.78 -0.60
CA TYR A 193 0.25 -13.39 -0.81
C TYR A 193 -0.26 -12.84 -2.15
N ASP A 194 -0.02 -13.55 -3.26
CA ASP A 194 -0.44 -13.12 -4.60
C ASP A 194 -1.96 -13.05 -4.71
N PHE A 195 -2.64 -14.03 -4.10
CA PHE A 195 -4.09 -14.04 -4.02
C PHE A 195 -4.63 -12.81 -3.26
N LEU A 196 -4.11 -12.53 -2.05
CA LEU A 196 -4.53 -11.36 -1.29
C LEU A 196 -4.15 -10.05 -1.98
N ARG A 197 -2.98 -9.99 -2.63
CA ARG A 197 -2.57 -8.83 -3.42
C ARG A 197 -3.56 -8.54 -4.56
N ARG A 198 -4.01 -9.58 -5.25
CA ARG A 198 -5.03 -9.47 -6.30
C ARG A 198 -6.36 -8.98 -5.74
N VAL A 199 -6.87 -9.60 -4.67
CA VAL A 199 -8.12 -9.19 -4.00
C VAL A 199 -8.00 -7.74 -3.49
N SER A 200 -6.87 -7.37 -2.90
CA SER A 200 -6.62 -6.00 -2.43
C SER A 200 -6.62 -5.01 -3.57
N ALA A 201 -5.92 -5.30 -4.67
CA ALA A 201 -5.89 -4.43 -5.84
C ALA A 201 -7.28 -4.22 -6.45
N GLU A 202 -8.12 -5.25 -6.48
CA GLU A 202 -9.51 -5.18 -6.97
C GLU A 202 -10.44 -4.37 -6.06
N ASN A 203 -10.08 -4.20 -4.80
CA ASN A 203 -10.80 -3.36 -3.83
C ASN A 203 -10.13 -1.99 -3.60
N GLY A 204 -9.02 -1.70 -4.26
CA GLY A 204 -8.26 -0.48 -4.03
C GLY A 204 -7.58 -0.42 -2.66
N TRP A 205 -7.28 -1.57 -2.07
CA TRP A 205 -6.55 -1.67 -0.81
C TRP A 205 -5.06 -1.88 -1.05
N GLU A 206 -4.27 -1.43 -0.09
CA GLU A 206 -2.84 -1.67 -0.02
C GLU A 206 -2.51 -2.42 1.26
N MET A 207 -1.64 -3.44 1.16
CA MET A 207 -1.28 -4.28 2.30
C MET A 207 0.00 -3.77 2.96
N VAL A 208 -0.11 -3.34 4.21
CA VAL A 208 1.03 -2.86 5.00
C VAL A 208 1.13 -3.64 6.31
N MET A 209 2.35 -4.07 6.66
CA MET A 209 2.59 -4.71 7.95
C MET A 209 2.77 -3.64 9.03
N ASP A 210 1.98 -3.73 10.10
CA ASP A 210 2.19 -2.88 11.27
C ASP A 210 3.19 -3.53 12.23
N HIS A 211 4.31 -2.86 12.41
CA HIS A 211 5.38 -3.29 13.30
C HIS A 211 5.29 -2.71 14.71
N GLN A 212 4.31 -1.83 14.98
CA GLN A 212 4.25 -1.10 16.23
C GLN A 212 3.60 -1.90 17.37
N GLY A 213 4.04 -1.65 18.59
CA GLY A 213 3.44 -2.19 19.81
C GLY A 213 3.61 -3.69 20.03
N PRO A 214 2.92 -4.27 21.04
CA PRO A 214 3.08 -5.66 21.44
C PRO A 214 2.71 -6.68 20.37
N MET A 215 1.73 -6.35 19.51
CA MET A 215 1.28 -7.18 18.40
C MET A 215 1.96 -6.81 17.06
N GLY A 216 3.03 -6.01 17.11
CA GLY A 216 3.81 -5.64 15.93
C GLY A 216 4.31 -6.87 15.17
N GLY A 217 4.29 -6.81 13.84
CA GLY A 217 4.62 -7.92 12.95
C GLY A 217 3.55 -9.02 12.85
N ARG A 218 2.37 -8.83 13.47
CA ARG A 218 1.21 -9.73 13.35
C ARG A 218 -0.03 -9.04 12.79
N ARG A 219 -0.05 -7.71 12.73
CA ARG A 219 -1.18 -6.94 12.19
C ARG A 219 -0.92 -6.60 10.74
N LEU A 220 -1.78 -7.12 9.85
CA LEU A 220 -1.76 -6.81 8.43
C LEU A 220 -2.87 -5.78 8.16
N HIS A 221 -2.46 -4.55 7.86
CA HIS A 221 -3.38 -3.47 7.50
C HIS A 221 -3.71 -3.52 6.02
N PHE A 222 -4.99 -3.42 5.72
CA PHE A 222 -5.53 -3.18 4.38
C PHE A 222 -5.95 -1.71 4.32
N LEU A 223 -5.04 -0.88 3.84
CA LEU A 223 -5.22 0.57 3.75
C LEU A 223 -6.07 0.91 2.52
N SER A 224 -7.10 1.70 2.70
CA SER A 224 -7.84 2.33 1.60
C SER A 224 -7.16 3.65 1.21
N MET A 225 -7.22 3.99 -0.06
CA MET A 225 -6.70 5.28 -0.55
C MET A 225 -7.39 6.49 0.09
N ALA A 226 -8.62 6.33 0.54
CA ALA A 226 -9.42 7.42 1.14
C ALA A 226 -9.18 7.63 2.64
N ASP A 227 -8.46 6.70 3.28
CA ASP A 227 -8.15 6.77 4.70
C ASP A 227 -6.79 7.45 4.96
N HIS A 228 -6.56 7.88 6.19
CA HIS A 228 -5.30 8.48 6.65
C HIS A 228 -4.85 9.70 5.81
N LEU A 229 -5.72 10.71 5.69
CA LEU A 229 -5.40 11.96 4.99
C LEU A 229 -4.57 12.95 5.83
N THR A 230 -4.37 12.66 7.11
CA THR A 230 -3.61 13.52 8.02
C THR A 230 -2.11 13.25 7.89
N PRO A 231 -1.27 14.26 7.61
CA PRO A 231 0.17 14.06 7.49
C PRO A 231 0.81 13.74 8.85
N GLU A 232 1.56 12.66 8.92
CA GLU A 232 2.35 12.29 10.10
C GLU A 232 3.66 13.06 10.19
N VAL A 233 4.21 13.45 9.03
CA VAL A 233 5.50 14.13 8.91
C VAL A 233 5.36 15.30 7.94
N THR A 234 5.97 16.43 8.28
CA THR A 234 6.13 17.57 7.37
C THR A 234 7.63 17.78 7.11
N LEU A 235 8.01 17.70 5.84
CA LEU A 235 9.38 17.95 5.41
C LEU A 235 9.43 19.24 4.59
N ARG A 236 10.43 20.10 4.89
CA ARG A 236 10.65 21.36 4.18
C ARG A 236 12.00 21.34 3.48
N TYR A 237 12.00 21.67 2.19
CA TYR A 237 13.22 21.78 1.40
C TYR A 237 14.18 22.82 1.99
N GLY A 238 15.46 22.45 2.07
CA GLY A 238 16.49 23.28 2.69
C GLY A 238 16.50 23.29 4.23
N GLN A 239 15.65 22.49 4.90
CA GLN A 239 15.65 22.34 6.36
C GLN A 239 15.72 20.86 6.80
N SER A 240 14.63 20.12 6.60
CA SER A 240 14.53 18.70 6.96
C SER A 240 14.58 17.76 5.75
N LEU A 241 14.32 18.28 4.57
CA LEU A 241 14.40 17.56 3.30
C LEU A 241 15.76 17.85 2.66
N VAL A 242 16.60 16.81 2.50
CA VAL A 242 17.95 16.93 1.93
C VAL A 242 17.87 17.07 0.42
N ASP A 243 17.17 16.16 -0.22
CA ASP A 243 16.86 16.21 -1.64
C ASP A 243 15.44 15.74 -1.94
N PHE A 244 14.92 16.20 -3.05
CA PHE A 244 13.61 15.83 -3.53
C PHE A 244 13.55 15.92 -5.06
N THR A 245 13.20 14.82 -5.70
CA THR A 245 13.09 14.71 -7.15
C THR A 245 11.65 14.34 -7.52
N PRO A 246 10.75 15.32 -7.64
CA PRO A 246 9.41 15.07 -8.13
C PRO A 246 9.40 14.84 -9.63
N ARG A 247 8.51 13.97 -10.09
CA ARG A 247 8.28 13.67 -11.49
C ARG A 247 6.79 13.72 -11.78
N ILE A 248 6.40 14.61 -12.69
CA ILE A 248 5.07 14.62 -13.28
C ILE A 248 5.13 14.01 -14.67
N SER A 249 4.23 13.10 -14.99
CA SER A 249 4.19 12.44 -16.29
C SER A 249 2.76 12.38 -16.81
N ASN A 250 2.59 12.75 -18.06
CA ASN A 250 1.34 12.53 -18.78
C ASN A 250 1.40 11.24 -19.63
N VAL A 251 2.52 10.53 -19.63
CA VAL A 251 2.68 9.25 -20.33
C VAL A 251 1.89 8.19 -19.60
N GLY A 252 1.01 7.49 -20.31
CA GLY A 252 0.11 6.47 -19.73
C GLY A 252 -1.01 7.04 -18.86
N GLN A 253 -1.18 8.36 -18.83
CA GLN A 253 -2.32 9.00 -18.20
C GLN A 253 -3.58 8.72 -19.01
N VAL A 254 -4.65 8.41 -18.30
CA VAL A 254 -5.97 8.16 -18.86
C VAL A 254 -6.90 9.18 -18.22
N ALA A 255 -7.59 9.96 -19.00
CA ALA A 255 -8.58 10.90 -18.48
C ALA A 255 -9.84 10.18 -18.01
N GLN A 256 -10.19 9.12 -18.72
CA GLN A 256 -11.36 8.31 -18.46
C GLN A 256 -11.06 6.83 -18.68
N VAL A 257 -11.67 5.99 -17.87
CA VAL A 257 -11.74 4.55 -18.07
C VAL A 257 -13.17 4.22 -18.41
N ALA A 258 -13.39 3.60 -19.57
CA ALA A 258 -14.71 3.20 -20.03
C ALA A 258 -14.83 1.67 -20.02
N VAL A 259 -15.96 1.19 -19.59
CA VAL A 259 -16.27 -0.24 -19.44
C VAL A 259 -17.58 -0.54 -20.11
N ASN A 260 -17.59 -1.53 -20.99
CA ASN A 260 -18.81 -2.06 -21.60
C ASN A 260 -19.37 -3.20 -20.76
N PHE A 261 -20.66 -3.18 -20.50
CA PHE A 261 -21.36 -4.31 -19.88
C PHE A 261 -22.76 -4.51 -20.45
N TRP A 262 -23.19 -5.75 -20.45
CA TRP A 262 -24.49 -6.15 -20.91
C TRP A 262 -25.47 -6.27 -19.75
N VAL A 263 -26.67 -5.67 -19.88
CA VAL A 263 -27.77 -5.82 -18.93
C VAL A 263 -28.82 -6.74 -19.52
N PRO A 264 -28.89 -8.01 -19.10
CA PRO A 264 -29.82 -8.99 -19.69
C PRO A 264 -31.30 -8.59 -19.57
N ALA A 265 -31.67 -7.98 -18.44
CA ALA A 265 -33.04 -7.55 -18.16
C ALA A 265 -33.57 -6.50 -19.17
N LEU A 266 -32.68 -5.67 -19.72
CA LEU A 266 -33.03 -4.64 -20.69
C LEU A 266 -32.67 -5.02 -22.12
N ASN A 267 -31.97 -6.15 -22.28
CA ASN A 267 -31.44 -6.61 -23.57
C ASN A 267 -30.63 -5.52 -24.29
N MET A 268 -29.85 -4.78 -23.51
CA MET A 268 -29.05 -3.63 -23.97
C MET A 268 -27.64 -3.67 -23.41
N GLU A 269 -26.72 -3.17 -24.22
CA GLU A 269 -25.34 -2.88 -23.78
C GLU A 269 -25.27 -1.46 -23.23
N PHE A 270 -24.52 -1.29 -22.14
CA PHE A 270 -24.23 0.01 -21.55
C PHE A 270 -22.73 0.25 -21.58
N LEU A 271 -22.34 1.47 -21.87
CA LEU A 271 -20.99 1.96 -21.66
C LEU A 271 -20.98 2.89 -20.44
N VAL A 272 -20.19 2.56 -19.46
CA VAL A 272 -19.93 3.42 -18.30
C VAL A 272 -18.51 3.93 -18.39
N ALA A 273 -18.34 5.24 -18.39
CA ALA A 273 -17.04 5.88 -18.35
C ALA A 273 -16.89 6.66 -17.04
N ALA A 274 -15.81 6.42 -16.33
CA ALA A 274 -15.40 7.24 -15.19
C ALA A 274 -14.12 7.98 -15.52
N GLY A 275 -14.07 9.25 -15.16
CA GLY A 275 -12.96 10.12 -15.43
C GLY A 275 -12.68 11.05 -14.26
N TRP A 276 -11.57 11.79 -14.37
CA TRP A 276 -11.22 12.85 -13.45
C TRP A 276 -11.11 14.17 -14.20
N ASP A 277 -11.97 15.11 -13.86
CA ASP A 277 -11.91 16.49 -14.35
C ASP A 277 -10.90 17.27 -13.49
N TRP A 278 -9.75 17.56 -14.08
CA TRP A 278 -8.66 18.27 -13.41
C TRP A 278 -8.99 19.75 -13.14
N ASP A 279 -9.83 20.38 -13.96
CA ASP A 279 -10.20 21.77 -13.78
C ASP A 279 -11.19 21.94 -12.63
N ARG A 280 -12.06 20.95 -12.46
CA ARG A 280 -13.08 20.94 -11.39
C ARG A 280 -12.67 20.11 -10.18
N SER A 281 -11.57 19.35 -10.27
CA SER A 281 -11.14 18.37 -9.26
C SER A 281 -12.28 17.45 -8.83
N ALA A 282 -13.01 16.92 -9.81
CA ALA A 282 -14.19 16.10 -9.61
C ALA A 282 -14.11 14.78 -10.38
N LEU A 283 -14.65 13.72 -9.78
CA LEU A 283 -14.90 12.46 -10.48
C LEU A 283 -16.11 12.66 -11.40
N THR A 284 -15.93 12.33 -12.67
CA THR A 284 -17.01 12.29 -13.66
C THR A 284 -17.43 10.86 -13.89
N LEU A 285 -18.73 10.62 -13.96
CA LEU A 285 -19.32 9.32 -14.30
C LEU A 285 -20.35 9.52 -15.40
N ASP A 286 -20.07 8.98 -16.58
CA ASP A 286 -20.95 9.02 -17.74
C ASP A 286 -21.50 7.62 -17.99
N ILE A 287 -22.82 7.51 -18.10
CA ILE A 287 -23.52 6.27 -18.44
C ILE A 287 -24.24 6.48 -19.76
N VAL A 288 -23.82 5.74 -20.79
CA VAL A 288 -24.40 5.84 -22.13
C VAL A 288 -25.07 4.51 -22.51
N PRO A 289 -26.38 4.49 -22.74
CA PRO A 289 -27.06 3.27 -23.23
C PRO A 289 -26.73 3.04 -24.71
N GLY A 290 -26.41 1.81 -25.03
CA GLY A 290 -26.14 1.36 -26.40
C GLY A 290 -24.76 1.70 -26.95
N TYR A 291 -24.38 1.08 -28.06
CA TYR A 291 -23.18 1.41 -28.84
C TYR A 291 -23.35 2.80 -29.45
N GLY A 292 -23.16 3.83 -28.66
CA GLY A 292 -23.37 5.20 -29.10
C GLY A 292 -22.13 5.77 -29.78
N SER A 293 -22.33 6.19 -31.01
CA SER A 293 -21.44 7.11 -31.73
C SER A 293 -21.12 8.40 -30.95
N SER A 294 -21.86 8.71 -29.88
CA SER A 294 -21.69 9.89 -29.04
C SER A 294 -20.40 9.88 -28.18
N LEU A 295 -19.91 8.71 -27.72
CA LEU A 295 -18.61 8.64 -27.05
C LEU A 295 -17.45 8.83 -28.01
N LEU A 296 -17.59 8.34 -29.24
CA LEU A 296 -16.64 8.64 -30.31
C LEU A 296 -16.64 10.14 -30.67
N THR A 297 -17.74 10.84 -30.41
CA THR A 297 -17.85 12.29 -30.63
C THR A 297 -17.20 13.08 -29.48
N ALA A 298 -17.39 12.65 -28.21
CA ALA A 298 -16.66 13.19 -27.07
C ALA A 298 -15.15 12.93 -27.16
N GLN A 299 -14.73 11.83 -27.78
CA GLN A 299 -13.34 11.52 -28.09
C GLN A 299 -12.74 12.45 -29.17
N LYS A 300 -13.56 13.01 -30.06
CA LYS A 300 -13.12 13.94 -31.11
C LYS A 300 -12.75 15.32 -30.60
N ASP A 301 -13.42 15.79 -29.56
CA ASP A 301 -13.14 17.12 -28.96
C ASP A 301 -12.02 17.10 -27.93
N ASN A 302 -11.61 15.93 -27.43
CA ASN A 302 -10.61 15.80 -26.37
C ASN A 302 -9.34 15.07 -26.82
N ASN A 303 -8.71 15.56 -27.86
CA ASN A 303 -7.41 15.03 -28.35
C ASN A 303 -6.27 15.14 -27.31
N LYS A 304 -6.54 15.69 -26.13
CA LYS A 304 -5.56 15.85 -25.03
C LYS A 304 -5.70 14.80 -23.93
N ASN A 305 -6.81 14.06 -23.89
CA ASN A 305 -7.10 13.14 -22.77
C ASN A 305 -7.50 11.76 -23.31
N PRO A 306 -6.59 10.79 -23.34
CA PRO A 306 -6.88 9.46 -23.86
C PRO A 306 -7.91 8.72 -22.96
N VAL A 307 -8.88 8.09 -23.59
CA VAL A 307 -9.85 7.21 -22.94
C VAL A 307 -9.35 5.77 -23.04
N MET A 308 -9.27 5.08 -21.92
CA MET A 308 -8.97 3.64 -21.88
C MET A 308 -10.27 2.86 -21.90
N ILE A 309 -10.51 2.09 -22.96
CA ILE A 309 -11.67 1.20 -23.05
C ILE A 309 -11.23 -0.20 -22.60
N LEU A 310 -11.91 -0.75 -21.61
CA LEU A 310 -11.72 -2.11 -21.15
C LEU A 310 -12.72 -3.01 -21.90
N ASN A 311 -12.21 -3.85 -22.79
CA ASN A 311 -13.01 -4.80 -23.60
C ASN A 311 -13.20 -6.15 -22.87
N GLU A 312 -13.22 -6.14 -21.55
CA GLU A 312 -13.53 -7.35 -20.78
C GLU A 312 -15.05 -7.51 -20.67
N PRO A 313 -15.60 -8.71 -20.84
CA PRO A 313 -17.03 -8.95 -20.64
C PRO A 313 -17.34 -8.82 -19.15
N LEU A 314 -17.72 -7.61 -18.74
CA LEU A 314 -18.09 -7.30 -17.37
C LEU A 314 -19.59 -7.39 -17.21
N THR A 315 -20.00 -7.79 -16.02
CA THR A 315 -21.40 -7.74 -15.61
C THR A 315 -21.69 -6.38 -14.97
N SER A 316 -22.95 -5.99 -14.88
CA SER A 316 -23.37 -4.75 -14.22
C SER A 316 -22.85 -4.61 -12.77
N GLU A 317 -22.55 -5.74 -12.13
CA GLU A 317 -22.09 -5.80 -10.74
C GLU A 317 -20.57 -5.58 -10.63
N THR A 318 -19.79 -6.12 -11.56
CA THR A 318 -18.33 -6.06 -11.52
C THR A 318 -17.76 -4.80 -12.17
N ALA A 319 -18.52 -4.20 -13.11
CA ALA A 319 -18.10 -3.02 -13.86
C ALA A 319 -17.71 -1.81 -12.98
N PRO A 320 -18.49 -1.41 -11.95
CA PRO A 320 -18.12 -0.26 -11.12
C PRO A 320 -16.82 -0.46 -10.36
N ARG A 321 -16.58 -1.67 -9.85
CA ARG A 321 -15.35 -2.00 -9.12
C ARG A 321 -14.13 -1.91 -10.03
N VAL A 322 -14.18 -2.57 -11.18
CA VAL A 322 -13.08 -2.57 -12.16
C VAL A 322 -12.79 -1.15 -12.63
N LEU A 323 -13.82 -0.37 -12.88
CA LEU A 323 -13.71 1.02 -13.32
C LEU A 323 -12.94 1.87 -12.28
N VAL A 324 -13.39 1.85 -11.03
CA VAL A 324 -12.79 2.66 -9.96
C VAL A 324 -11.34 2.23 -9.69
N THR A 325 -11.07 0.94 -9.61
CA THR A 325 -9.71 0.45 -9.30
C THR A 325 -8.72 0.73 -10.44
N LYS A 326 -9.13 0.52 -11.69
CA LYS A 326 -8.27 0.81 -12.85
C LYS A 326 -8.05 2.31 -13.05
N LEU A 327 -9.10 3.12 -12.84
CA LEU A 327 -9.01 4.57 -12.94
C LEU A 327 -8.07 5.13 -11.86
N LEU A 328 -8.30 4.78 -10.59
CA LEU A 328 -7.52 5.31 -9.48
C LEU A 328 -6.04 4.94 -9.57
N ALA A 329 -5.72 3.70 -9.93
CA ALA A 329 -4.34 3.28 -10.13
C ALA A 329 -3.62 4.11 -11.20
N LYS A 330 -4.32 4.52 -12.27
CA LYS A 330 -3.75 5.37 -13.32
C LYS A 330 -3.59 6.83 -12.87
N LEU A 331 -4.59 7.38 -12.19
CA LEU A 331 -4.58 8.76 -11.72
C LEU A 331 -3.52 9.00 -10.64
N ASN A 332 -3.35 8.06 -9.71
CA ASN A 332 -2.42 8.20 -8.59
C ASN A 332 -0.94 8.14 -9.01
N ASN A 333 -0.63 7.63 -10.19
CA ASN A 333 0.75 7.57 -10.69
C ASN A 333 1.17 8.80 -11.52
N ARG A 334 0.34 9.84 -11.61
CA ARG A 334 0.67 11.05 -12.37
C ARG A 334 1.82 11.83 -11.77
N LEU A 335 1.84 12.01 -10.46
CA LEU A 335 2.88 12.72 -9.74
C LEU A 335 3.50 11.79 -8.71
N THR A 336 4.73 11.41 -8.98
CA THR A 336 5.57 10.61 -8.10
C THR A 336 6.78 11.44 -7.66
N GLY A 337 7.46 11.01 -6.64
CA GLY A 337 8.69 11.66 -6.20
C GLY A 337 9.53 10.73 -5.37
N SER A 338 10.82 10.98 -5.37
CA SER A 338 11.78 10.36 -4.46
C SER A 338 12.54 11.45 -3.72
N GLY A 339 13.00 11.13 -2.51
CA GLY A 339 13.74 12.07 -1.72
C GLY A 339 14.49 11.42 -0.58
N ARG A 340 15.33 12.23 0.07
CA ARG A 340 16.10 11.84 1.26
C ARG A 340 15.97 12.91 2.33
N CYS A 341 15.93 12.44 3.56
CA CYS A 341 15.95 13.31 4.74
C CYS A 341 16.86 12.73 5.82
N VAL A 342 17.13 13.53 6.83
CA VAL A 342 17.70 13.04 8.08
C VAL A 342 16.76 11.95 8.62
N GLY A 343 17.32 10.89 9.18
CA GLY A 343 16.55 9.72 9.60
C GLY A 343 15.33 10.09 10.44
N ASP A 344 14.15 9.69 9.98
CA ASP A 344 12.89 9.90 10.72
C ASP A 344 12.09 8.59 10.75
N PRO A 345 12.03 7.91 11.90
CA PRO A 345 11.37 6.61 12.00
C PRO A 345 9.86 6.63 11.82
N ARG A 346 9.25 7.80 11.61
CA ARG A 346 7.82 7.94 11.29
C ARG A 346 7.52 7.71 9.82
N ILE A 347 8.54 7.84 8.95
CA ILE A 347 8.40 7.67 7.50
C ILE A 347 8.38 6.18 7.19
N GLN A 348 7.22 5.62 6.92
CA GLN A 348 7.02 4.21 6.59
C GLN A 348 6.08 4.08 5.39
N ALA A 349 6.06 2.93 4.72
CA ALA A 349 5.11 2.67 3.66
C ALA A 349 3.66 2.89 4.14
N GLY A 350 2.85 3.56 3.32
CA GLY A 350 1.47 3.90 3.64
C GLY A 350 1.28 5.20 4.41
N THR A 351 2.32 5.77 5.04
CA THR A 351 2.20 7.05 5.76
C THR A 351 2.02 8.22 4.81
N VAL A 352 1.32 9.25 5.28
CA VAL A 352 1.14 10.49 4.53
C VAL A 352 2.13 11.53 5.03
N MET A 353 2.84 12.15 4.10
CA MET A 353 3.79 13.23 4.36
C MET A 353 3.35 14.52 3.67
N ARG A 354 3.67 15.66 4.28
CA ARG A 354 3.56 16.97 3.65
C ARG A 354 4.94 17.46 3.22
N ILE A 355 5.07 17.84 1.95
CA ILE A 355 6.28 18.44 1.38
C ILE A 355 6.04 19.94 1.19
N GLU A 356 6.95 20.75 1.73
CA GLU A 356 6.90 22.20 1.68
C GLU A 356 8.17 22.80 1.07
N GLY A 357 8.07 24.04 0.55
CA GLY A 357 9.21 24.77 0.02
C GLY A 357 9.62 24.41 -1.42
N VAL A 358 8.77 23.63 -2.13
CA VAL A 358 9.02 23.16 -3.51
C VAL A 358 8.00 23.70 -4.52
N GLY A 359 7.34 24.82 -4.19
CA GLY A 359 6.31 25.46 -5.02
C GLY A 359 4.93 24.77 -4.87
N GLN A 360 3.92 25.37 -5.49
CA GLN A 360 2.53 24.89 -5.37
C GLN A 360 2.28 23.58 -6.13
N GLN A 361 2.91 23.42 -7.28
CA GLN A 361 2.69 22.23 -8.12
C GLN A 361 3.22 20.95 -7.47
N PHE A 362 4.41 21.01 -6.88
CA PHE A 362 5.10 19.87 -6.31
C PHE A 362 5.01 19.79 -4.78
N GLY A 363 4.51 20.84 -4.13
CA GLY A 363 4.22 20.83 -2.70
C GLY A 363 2.92 20.10 -2.37
N GLY A 364 2.67 19.88 -1.08
CA GLY A 364 1.42 19.31 -0.56
C GLY A 364 1.59 17.90 -0.02
N LEU A 365 0.49 17.13 0.02
CA LEU A 365 0.44 15.81 0.62
C LEU A 365 0.87 14.72 -0.37
N TYR A 366 1.64 13.76 0.15
CA TYR A 366 2.09 12.58 -0.57
C TYR A 366 1.96 11.34 0.31
N ARG A 367 1.62 10.21 -0.30
CA ARG A 367 1.70 8.90 0.36
C ARG A 367 3.02 8.23 0.04
N VAL A 368 3.69 7.75 1.08
CA VAL A 368 4.93 6.98 0.96
C VAL A 368 4.62 5.62 0.37
N THR A 369 5.25 5.28 -0.75
CA THR A 369 5.13 3.96 -1.39
C THR A 369 6.22 3.01 -0.93
N SER A 370 7.42 3.52 -0.70
CA SER A 370 8.53 2.78 -0.11
C SER A 370 9.42 3.70 0.72
N ALA A 371 10.05 3.17 1.74
CA ALA A 371 11.06 3.88 2.52
C ALA A 371 12.20 2.94 2.90
N THR A 372 13.41 3.50 2.92
CA THR A 372 14.63 2.82 3.36
C THR A 372 15.30 3.63 4.45
N HIS A 373 15.49 3.01 5.59
CA HIS A 373 16.18 3.57 6.75
C HIS A 373 17.55 2.94 6.89
N SER A 374 18.60 3.71 6.85
CA SER A 374 19.97 3.22 7.07
C SER A 374 20.61 3.91 8.26
N ILE A 375 21.19 3.11 9.14
CA ILE A 375 22.08 3.56 10.21
C ILE A 375 23.42 2.89 10.00
N ASP A 376 24.44 3.70 9.79
CA ASP A 376 25.83 3.29 9.61
C ASP A 376 26.79 4.32 10.23
N SER A 377 28.08 4.25 9.88
CA SER A 377 29.08 5.22 10.33
C SER A 377 28.81 6.66 9.87
N GLY A 378 28.02 6.86 8.82
CA GLY A 378 27.60 8.17 8.32
C GLY A 378 26.39 8.75 9.05
N GLY A 379 25.77 8.00 9.96
CA GLY A 379 24.63 8.43 10.75
C GLY A 379 23.32 7.75 10.37
N TYR A 380 22.19 8.40 10.66
CA TYR A 380 20.85 7.90 10.33
C TYR A 380 20.25 8.69 9.18
N GLN A 381 19.93 8.00 8.09
CA GLN A 381 19.30 8.56 6.89
C GLN A 381 18.03 7.80 6.54
N THR A 382 17.03 8.52 6.01
CA THR A 382 15.82 7.95 5.41
C THR A 382 15.71 8.40 3.97
N SER A 383 15.68 7.45 3.05
CA SER A 383 15.28 7.65 1.65
C SER A 383 13.89 7.09 1.42
N PHE A 384 13.12 7.73 0.55
CA PHE A 384 11.73 7.35 0.33
C PHE A 384 11.30 7.60 -1.11
N GLU A 385 10.33 6.80 -1.52
CA GLU A 385 9.53 7.03 -2.73
C GLU A 385 8.10 7.33 -2.31
N MET A 386 7.43 8.16 -3.08
CA MET A 386 6.08 8.61 -2.76
C MET A 386 5.29 8.96 -4.00
N ARG A 387 3.98 8.97 -3.86
CA ARG A 387 3.06 9.42 -4.91
C ARG A 387 2.06 10.43 -4.34
N LYS A 388 1.66 11.38 -5.17
CA LYS A 388 0.58 12.31 -4.85
C LYS A 388 -0.73 11.70 -5.32
N GLU A 389 -1.53 11.28 -4.37
CA GLU A 389 -2.84 10.73 -4.69
C GLU A 389 -3.80 11.81 -5.17
N VAL A 390 -4.75 11.42 -5.99
CA VAL A 390 -5.77 12.32 -6.55
C VAL A 390 -6.52 13.10 -5.47
N TRP A 391 -6.80 12.44 -4.35
CA TRP A 391 -7.49 13.04 -3.20
C TRP A 391 -6.71 14.17 -2.51
N PHE A 392 -5.39 14.19 -2.71
CA PHE A 392 -4.52 15.25 -2.16
C PHE A 392 -4.41 16.47 -3.07
N GLY A 393 -5.33 16.64 -3.99
CA GLY A 393 -5.34 17.61 -5.05
C GLY A 393 -4.64 18.94 -4.79
N SER A 394 -4.32 19.63 -5.87
CA SER A 394 -3.79 20.99 -5.84
C SER A 394 -4.83 22.05 -5.44
N VAL A 395 -6.06 21.64 -5.14
CA VAL A 395 -7.16 22.55 -4.80
C VAL A 395 -7.33 22.59 -3.29
N PRO A 396 -7.28 23.77 -2.66
CA PRO A 396 -7.45 23.95 -1.22
C PRO A 396 -8.73 23.33 -0.63
N LEU A 397 -9.76 23.15 -1.43
CA LEU A 397 -11.04 22.53 -1.04
C LEU A 397 -10.92 21.03 -0.77
N LEU A 398 -9.96 20.34 -1.36
CA LEU A 398 -9.69 18.92 -1.09
C LEU A 398 -8.90 18.72 0.20
N GLU A 399 -8.21 19.73 0.69
CA GLU A 399 -7.68 19.73 2.06
C GLU A 399 -8.81 19.56 3.10
N GLN A 400 -10.04 19.83 2.71
CA GLN A 400 -11.24 19.66 3.54
C GLN A 400 -11.96 18.32 3.32
N GLY A 401 -11.41 17.41 2.50
CA GLY A 401 -11.90 16.04 2.35
C GLY A 401 -13.23 15.91 1.59
N ALA A 402 -13.58 16.85 0.72
CA ALA A 402 -14.79 16.76 -0.08
C ALA A 402 -14.51 16.19 -1.48
N VAL A 403 -15.14 15.07 -1.82
CA VAL A 403 -15.19 14.52 -3.17
C VAL A 403 -16.50 14.95 -3.83
N LYS A 404 -16.41 15.59 -5.00
CA LYS A 404 -17.59 15.90 -5.81
C LYS A 404 -17.78 14.79 -6.84
N VAL A 405 -18.94 14.20 -6.86
CA VAL A 405 -19.33 13.20 -7.85
C VAL A 405 -20.47 13.79 -8.68
N ASP A 406 -20.24 13.99 -9.97
CA ASP A 406 -21.29 14.41 -10.90
C ASP A 406 -21.89 13.16 -11.58
N ILE A 407 -23.17 12.90 -11.33
CA ILE A 407 -23.94 11.81 -11.96
C ILE A 407 -25.05 12.45 -12.80
N ALA A 408 -24.99 12.27 -14.10
CA ALA A 408 -26.01 12.74 -15.05
C ALA A 408 -26.43 14.22 -14.85
N GLY A 409 -25.46 15.10 -14.60
CA GLY A 409 -25.71 16.53 -14.42
C GLY A 409 -26.10 16.94 -12.99
N GLN A 410 -26.12 16.02 -12.04
CA GLN A 410 -26.30 16.31 -10.61
C GLN A 410 -25.00 16.11 -9.85
N THR A 411 -24.56 17.15 -9.15
CA THR A 411 -23.35 17.13 -8.32
C THR A 411 -23.66 16.60 -6.94
N LEU A 412 -23.18 15.43 -6.60
CA LEU A 412 -23.16 14.87 -5.24
C LEU A 412 -21.83 15.26 -4.55
N ARG A 413 -21.92 15.82 -3.35
CA ARG A 413 -20.75 16.08 -2.49
C ARG A 413 -20.66 14.99 -1.43
N ILE A 414 -19.57 14.21 -1.46
CA ILE A 414 -19.28 13.21 -0.44
C ILE A 414 -18.08 13.72 0.37
N GLY A 415 -18.32 14.09 1.63
CA GLY A 415 -17.29 14.60 2.54
C GLY A 415 -17.90 15.45 3.66
N ARG A 416 -17.13 15.68 4.72
CA ARG A 416 -17.58 16.53 5.85
C ARG A 416 -17.93 17.94 5.37
N PRO A 417 -19.01 18.54 5.92
CA PRO A 417 -19.41 19.91 5.64
C PRO A 417 -18.34 20.93 6.02
#